data_cfd96ae6e852f1dc37b1e9245b7e01a8
#
_entry.id   cfd96ae6e852f1dc37b1e9245b7e01a8
#
_cell.length_a   1.000
_cell.length_b   1.000
_cell.length_c   1.000
_cell.angle_alpha   90.00
_cell.angle_beta   90.00
_cell.angle_gamma   90.00
#
_symmetry.space_group_name_H-M   'P 1'
#
loop_
_entity.id
_entity.type
_entity.pdbx_description
1 polymer ?
#
loop_
_entity_poly.entity_id
_entity_poly.type
_entity_poly.pdbx_seq_one_letter_code
_entity_poly.pdbx_strand_id
1 'polypeptide(L)'
;MMASLMLNGAQNPKLINGIAPHGLGSAGLNIHNKCFFRKGVRRNMTLTCSISASRPASQPRFIQHKKEAFWFYRFLSIVYDHVINPGHWTEDMRDEALEPADLYDRNMRVLDVGGGTGFTTLGIVKHVDAKNVTILDQSPHQLAKAKQKKPLKECKIIEGDAEDLPFPTDYADRYVSAGSIEYWPDPQRGIKEAYRVLKIGGKACVIGPVYPTFWLSRFFADAWMLFPKEEEYIEWFKKAGFKDIKLKRIGPKWYRGVRRHGLIMGCSVTGVKPLSGDSPLKLGPKVEDVKKPVNPFVFLSRFILGAIAATYFVLVPIYMWFKDKIVPKGMSI
;
A
#
# COMPACT_ATOMS: atom_id res chain seq x y z
N MET A 1 46.86 -15.88 36.93
CA MET A 1 47.32 -17.25 36.62
C MET A 1 47.00 -17.50 35.18
N MET A 2 47.99 -17.30 34.36
CA MET A 2 48.70 -18.23 33.46
C MET A 2 47.78 -18.76 32.38
N ALA A 3 47.91 -18.30 31.12
CA ALA A 3 48.92 -18.68 30.12
C ALA A 3 48.54 -20.05 29.48
N SER A 4 48.55 -20.31 28.20
CA SER A 4 49.48 -20.09 27.14
C SER A 4 48.91 -20.73 25.86
N LEU A 5 48.99 -20.10 24.68
CA LEU A 5 49.91 -20.38 23.54
C LEU A 5 49.76 -21.78 22.89
N MET A 6 49.64 -21.97 21.59
CA MET A 6 50.52 -21.76 20.42
C MET A 6 49.74 -22.25 19.18
N LEU A 7 49.69 -21.62 18.08
CA LEU A 7 50.59 -21.37 16.92
C LEU A 7 50.63 -22.45 15.83
N ASN A 8 50.60 -21.97 14.61
CA ASN A 8 51.12 -22.46 13.30
C ASN A 8 50.16 -23.30 12.44
N GLY A 9 50.09 -23.11 11.17
CA GLY A 9 50.97 -22.46 10.19
C GLY A 9 50.34 -22.38 8.80
N ALA A 10 50.87 -21.46 8.09
CA ALA A 10 50.64 -21.09 6.71
C ALA A 10 50.99 -22.19 5.69
N GLN A 11 50.37 -22.08 4.51
CA GLN A 11 51.06 -22.04 3.24
C GLN A 11 50.13 -21.80 2.05
N ASN A 12 50.36 -20.69 1.34
CA ASN A 12 50.11 -20.54 -0.09
C ASN A 12 51.28 -21.13 -0.87
N PRO A 13 51.08 -21.55 -2.14
CA PRO A 13 51.54 -20.65 -3.19
C PRO A 13 50.89 -20.75 -4.61
N LYS A 14 51.02 -19.60 -5.32
CA LYS A 14 51.38 -19.37 -6.73
C LYS A 14 50.35 -19.47 -7.85
N LEU A 15 49.99 -18.30 -8.32
CA LEU A 15 50.15 -17.68 -9.67
C LEU A 15 50.64 -18.56 -10.83
N ILE A 16 49.88 -18.52 -11.96
CA ILE A 16 50.45 -18.43 -13.32
C ILE A 16 49.54 -17.53 -14.20
N ASN A 17 50.21 -16.62 -14.91
CA ASN A 17 49.76 -15.65 -15.89
C ASN A 17 49.25 -16.26 -17.20
N GLY A 18 48.38 -15.50 -17.92
CA GLY A 18 48.16 -15.75 -19.35
C GLY A 18 47.22 -14.74 -19.99
N ILE A 19 47.69 -13.59 -20.36
CA ILE A 19 47.57 -12.80 -21.61
C ILE A 19 46.20 -12.77 -22.30
N ALA A 20 45.66 -11.54 -22.43
CA ALA A 20 44.61 -11.11 -23.36
C ALA A 20 45.11 -11.10 -24.84
N PRO A 21 44.23 -11.05 -25.85
CA PRO A 21 44.02 -9.75 -26.49
C PRO A 21 42.57 -9.42 -26.94
N HIS A 22 42.43 -8.16 -27.28
CA HIS A 22 41.33 -7.36 -27.80
C HIS A 22 40.44 -7.99 -28.88
N GLY A 23 39.15 -7.59 -28.86
CA GLY A 23 38.25 -7.67 -30.01
C GLY A 23 36.91 -6.99 -29.73
N LEU A 24 36.70 -5.86 -30.40
CA LEU A 24 35.42 -5.11 -30.50
C LEU A 24 34.35 -5.96 -31.21
N GLY A 25 33.07 -5.75 -30.83
CA GLY A 25 31.97 -6.10 -31.75
C GLY A 25 30.60 -6.23 -31.09
N SER A 26 29.79 -5.21 -31.28
CA SER A 26 28.33 -5.17 -31.53
C SER A 26 27.33 -5.91 -30.63
N ALA A 27 26.34 -5.12 -30.27
CA ALA A 27 25.04 -5.46 -29.66
C ALA A 27 24.31 -6.56 -30.45
N GLY A 28 23.69 -7.48 -29.72
CA GLY A 28 22.75 -8.46 -30.24
C GLY A 28 21.95 -9.09 -29.10
N LEU A 29 20.73 -8.64 -28.93
CA LEU A 29 19.74 -9.35 -28.11
C LEU A 29 19.50 -10.73 -28.75
N ASN A 30 19.76 -11.78 -28.00
CA ASN A 30 19.28 -13.12 -28.33
C ASN A 30 18.59 -13.75 -27.11
N ILE A 31 17.27 -13.72 -27.17
CA ILE A 31 16.39 -14.51 -26.30
C ILE A 31 16.36 -15.92 -26.91
N HIS A 32 17.05 -16.86 -26.30
CA HIS A 32 16.90 -18.28 -26.62
C HIS A 32 16.12 -19.00 -25.52
N ASN A 33 14.83 -19.19 -25.78
CA ASN A 33 14.01 -20.19 -25.11
C ASN A 33 14.33 -21.57 -25.73
N LYS A 34 15.07 -22.42 -25.01
CA LYS A 34 15.22 -23.83 -25.31
C LYS A 34 14.12 -24.62 -24.58
N CYS A 35 13.06 -24.97 -25.30
CA CYS A 35 12.14 -26.02 -24.88
C CYS A 35 12.78 -27.41 -25.14
N PHE A 36 13.03 -28.16 -24.07
CA PHE A 36 13.36 -29.57 -24.18
C PHE A 36 12.08 -30.41 -24.24
N PHE A 37 11.79 -31.04 -25.36
CA PHE A 37 10.76 -32.06 -25.49
C PHE A 37 11.28 -33.40 -24.96
N ARG A 38 10.66 -33.91 -23.91
CA ARG A 38 10.78 -35.33 -23.51
C ARG A 38 9.45 -36.03 -23.78
N LYS A 39 9.46 -36.98 -24.72
CA LYS A 39 8.32 -37.89 -25.03
C LYS A 39 8.06 -38.83 -23.86
N GLY A 40 6.80 -38.96 -23.46
CA GLY A 40 6.31 -40.09 -22.71
C GLY A 40 5.31 -39.73 -21.62
N VAL A 41 4.09 -40.28 -21.78
CA VAL A 41 2.97 -40.40 -20.84
C VAL A 41 1.92 -39.26 -20.90
N ARG A 42 0.81 -39.59 -21.57
CA ARG A 42 -0.46 -38.86 -21.54
C ARG A 42 -1.01 -38.85 -20.09
N ARG A 43 -0.97 -37.69 -19.46
CA ARG A 43 -1.90 -37.30 -18.40
C ARG A 43 -2.48 -35.96 -18.83
N ASN A 44 -3.81 -35.90 -18.88
CA ASN A 44 -4.55 -34.66 -19.10
C ASN A 44 -4.18 -33.67 -17.97
N MET A 45 -3.18 -32.84 -18.21
CA MET A 45 -2.96 -31.62 -17.45
C MET A 45 -3.60 -30.50 -18.25
N THR A 46 -4.75 -30.07 -17.82
CA THR A 46 -5.27 -28.72 -18.13
C THR A 46 -4.25 -27.74 -17.60
N LEU A 47 -3.38 -27.28 -18.47
CA LEU A 47 -2.54 -26.10 -18.23
C LEU A 47 -3.49 -24.88 -18.17
N THR A 48 -3.99 -24.58 -16.98
CA THR A 48 -4.48 -23.24 -16.68
C THR A 48 -3.23 -22.36 -16.64
N CYS A 49 -2.85 -21.85 -17.79
CA CYS A 49 -1.95 -20.72 -17.88
C CYS A 49 -2.71 -19.52 -17.30
N SER A 50 -2.63 -19.32 -15.98
CA SER A 50 -3.00 -18.07 -15.37
C SER A 50 -2.00 -17.05 -15.86
N ILE A 51 -2.32 -16.39 -16.98
CA ILE A 51 -1.67 -15.15 -17.35
C ILE A 51 -2.07 -14.18 -16.24
N SER A 52 -1.24 -14.14 -15.18
CA SER A 52 -1.21 -13.01 -14.28
C SER A 52 -0.77 -11.84 -15.14
N ALA A 53 -1.73 -11.14 -15.72
CA ALA A 53 -1.48 -9.86 -16.32
C ALA A 53 -1.08 -8.93 -15.17
N SER A 54 0.23 -8.92 -14.86
CA SER A 54 0.83 -7.89 -14.04
C SER A 54 0.43 -6.58 -14.73
N ARG A 55 -0.32 -5.72 -14.00
CA ARG A 55 -0.55 -4.37 -14.48
C ARG A 55 0.80 -3.80 -14.88
N PRO A 56 0.95 -3.26 -16.10
CA PRO A 56 2.16 -2.56 -16.44
C PRO A 56 2.36 -1.47 -15.39
N ALA A 57 3.52 -1.36 -14.80
CA ALA A 57 3.89 -0.29 -13.88
C ALA A 57 3.69 1.12 -14.48
N SER A 58 3.35 1.20 -15.77
CA SER A 58 3.17 2.40 -16.58
C SER A 58 1.70 2.76 -16.89
N GLN A 59 0.68 2.15 -16.26
CA GLN A 59 -0.67 2.63 -16.52
C GLN A 59 -0.84 4.07 -16.03
N PRO A 60 -1.38 4.98 -16.87
CA PRO A 60 -1.59 6.36 -16.48
C PRO A 60 -2.62 6.42 -15.35
N ARG A 61 -2.17 6.72 -14.15
CA ARG A 61 -3.02 7.06 -13.03
C ARG A 61 -3.17 8.58 -12.98
N PHE A 62 -4.29 9.05 -12.45
CA PHE A 62 -4.52 10.47 -12.22
C PHE A 62 -3.42 11.05 -11.31
N ILE A 63 -3.17 10.39 -10.17
CA ILE A 63 -2.13 10.79 -9.23
C ILE A 63 -0.93 9.86 -9.42
N GLN A 64 0.13 10.37 -10.04
CA GLN A 64 1.38 9.64 -10.29
C GLN A 64 2.57 10.20 -9.50
N HIS A 65 2.44 11.42 -8.96
CA HIS A 65 3.49 12.12 -8.25
C HIS A 65 2.96 12.72 -6.95
N LYS A 66 3.82 12.85 -5.95
CA LYS A 66 3.48 13.50 -4.65
C LYS A 66 2.97 14.92 -4.80
N LYS A 67 3.49 15.67 -5.79
CA LYS A 67 2.99 17.01 -6.10
C LYS A 67 1.55 17.01 -6.61
N GLU A 68 1.18 16.03 -7.42
CA GLU A 68 -0.21 15.88 -7.89
C GLU A 68 -1.14 15.55 -6.72
N ALA A 69 -0.75 14.62 -5.84
CA ALA A 69 -1.48 14.29 -4.62
C ALA A 69 -1.62 15.52 -3.70
N PHE A 70 -0.56 16.31 -3.52
CA PHE A 70 -0.59 17.53 -2.72
C PHE A 70 -1.65 18.52 -3.20
N TRP A 71 -1.70 18.82 -4.51
CA TRP A 71 -2.69 19.76 -5.08
C TRP A 71 -4.10 19.18 -5.02
N PHE A 72 -4.27 17.89 -5.28
CA PHE A 72 -5.56 17.22 -5.19
C PHE A 72 -6.13 17.32 -3.78
N TYR A 73 -5.34 17.01 -2.75
CA TYR A 73 -5.79 17.08 -1.37
C TYR A 73 -5.99 18.50 -0.86
N ARG A 74 -5.29 19.47 -1.42
CA ARG A 74 -5.55 20.88 -1.10
C ARG A 74 -7.00 21.28 -1.42
N PHE A 75 -7.53 20.83 -2.56
CA PHE A 75 -8.93 21.07 -2.92
C PHE A 75 -9.88 20.12 -2.17
N LEU A 76 -9.56 18.85 -2.12
CA LEU A 76 -10.44 17.83 -1.54
C LEU A 76 -10.60 18.01 -0.03
N SER A 77 -9.55 18.48 0.67
CA SER A 77 -9.59 18.69 2.12
C SER A 77 -10.73 19.60 2.58
N ILE A 78 -11.23 20.49 1.72
CA ILE A 78 -12.34 21.40 2.04
C ILE A 78 -13.66 20.61 2.23
N VAL A 79 -13.85 19.55 1.44
CA VAL A 79 -15.09 18.76 1.40
C VAL A 79 -14.94 17.36 2.00
N TYR A 80 -13.71 16.95 2.32
CA TYR A 80 -13.40 15.56 2.69
C TYR A 80 -14.15 15.11 3.95
N ASP A 81 -14.05 15.89 5.03
CA ASP A 81 -14.68 15.55 6.31
C ASP A 81 -16.21 15.69 6.29
N HIS A 82 -16.77 16.50 5.39
CA HIS A 82 -18.22 16.80 5.37
C HIS A 82 -19.00 16.01 4.33
N VAL A 83 -18.36 15.59 3.24
CA VAL A 83 -19.03 14.93 2.10
C VAL A 83 -18.53 13.50 1.91
N ILE A 84 -17.22 13.28 1.91
CA ILE A 84 -16.64 11.99 1.56
C ILE A 84 -16.69 11.02 2.74
N ASN A 85 -16.25 11.45 3.93
CA ASN A 85 -16.25 10.60 5.12
C ASN A 85 -17.66 10.11 5.51
N PRO A 86 -18.69 10.95 5.62
CA PRO A 86 -20.01 10.48 6.03
C PRO A 86 -20.69 9.54 5.02
N GLY A 87 -20.40 9.71 3.71
CA GLY A 87 -21.06 8.96 2.65
C GLY A 87 -20.30 7.72 2.20
N HIS A 88 -18.99 7.70 2.35
CA HIS A 88 -18.14 6.67 1.76
C HIS A 88 -17.32 5.89 2.81
N TRP A 89 -16.85 6.55 3.87
CA TRP A 89 -15.98 5.98 4.90
C TRP A 89 -16.50 6.28 6.29
N THR A 90 -17.50 5.52 6.73
CA THR A 90 -18.18 5.74 8.01
C THR A 90 -17.31 5.32 9.21
N GLU A 91 -17.64 5.81 10.40
CA GLU A 91 -16.95 5.41 11.63
C GLU A 91 -17.00 3.90 11.89
N ASP A 92 -18.13 3.27 11.63
CA ASP A 92 -18.29 1.82 11.77
C ASP A 92 -17.34 1.06 10.83
N MET A 93 -17.19 1.52 9.58
CA MET A 93 -16.26 0.92 8.63
C MET A 93 -14.80 1.10 9.08
N ARG A 94 -14.47 2.28 9.58
CA ARG A 94 -13.16 2.59 10.12
C ARG A 94 -12.81 1.65 11.28
N ASP A 95 -13.70 1.55 12.26
CA ASP A 95 -13.50 0.75 13.46
C ASP A 95 -13.40 -0.75 13.10
N GLU A 96 -14.25 -1.24 12.19
CA GLU A 96 -14.16 -2.61 11.66
C GLU A 96 -12.84 -2.87 10.90
N ALA A 97 -12.37 -1.88 10.15
CA ALA A 97 -11.12 -1.99 9.40
C ALA A 97 -9.88 -1.96 10.30
N LEU A 98 -9.96 -1.28 11.46
CA LEU A 98 -8.90 -1.21 12.46
C LEU A 98 -8.83 -2.46 13.35
N GLU A 99 -9.91 -3.24 13.48
CA GLU A 99 -9.93 -4.44 14.33
C GLU A 99 -8.73 -5.38 14.10
N PRO A 100 -8.32 -5.68 12.84
CA PRO A 100 -7.16 -6.54 12.60
C PRO A 100 -5.80 -5.94 13.02
N ALA A 101 -5.74 -4.63 13.30
CA ALA A 101 -4.52 -3.99 13.80
C ALA A 101 -4.18 -4.40 15.24
N ASP A 102 -5.18 -4.92 15.99
CA ASP A 102 -4.96 -5.51 17.30
C ASP A 102 -4.40 -4.50 18.31
N LEU A 103 -5.15 -3.41 18.49
CA LEU A 103 -4.82 -2.28 19.36
C LEU A 103 -5.26 -2.57 20.80
N TYR A 104 -4.58 -3.46 21.51
CA TYR A 104 -5.03 -4.01 22.81
C TYR A 104 -4.39 -3.35 24.04
N ASP A 105 -3.33 -2.54 23.84
CA ASP A 105 -2.61 -1.90 24.95
C ASP A 105 -2.52 -0.39 24.71
N ARG A 106 -2.94 0.39 25.72
CA ARG A 106 -2.90 1.86 25.69
C ARG A 106 -1.51 2.45 25.54
N ASN A 107 -0.48 1.72 25.92
CA ASN A 107 0.92 2.16 25.87
C ASN A 107 1.62 1.83 24.55
N MET A 108 0.95 1.18 23.61
CA MET A 108 1.52 0.88 22.29
C MET A 108 1.93 2.16 21.58
N ARG A 109 3.11 2.14 20.99
CA ARG A 109 3.53 3.19 20.06
C ARG A 109 2.97 2.91 18.68
N VAL A 110 2.07 3.78 18.22
CA VAL A 110 1.36 3.61 16.95
C VAL A 110 1.75 4.72 15.98
N LEU A 111 2.04 4.33 14.74
CA LEU A 111 2.20 5.25 13.62
C LEU A 111 0.98 5.17 12.73
N ASP A 112 0.28 6.29 12.52
CA ASP A 112 -0.79 6.46 11.54
C ASP A 112 -0.21 7.23 10.33
N VAL A 113 0.14 6.48 9.29
CA VAL A 113 0.87 6.99 8.12
C VAL A 113 -0.10 7.25 6.97
N GLY A 114 -0.07 8.49 6.45
CA GLY A 114 -1.13 9.01 5.59
C GLY A 114 -2.40 9.30 6.37
N GLY A 115 -2.27 9.67 7.66
CA GLY A 115 -3.39 9.86 8.58
C GLY A 115 -4.27 11.08 8.25
N GLY A 116 -3.82 11.95 7.38
CA GLY A 116 -4.60 13.06 6.82
C GLY A 116 -5.21 13.97 7.88
N THR A 117 -6.53 14.10 7.85
CA THR A 117 -7.29 14.88 8.85
C THR A 117 -7.42 14.19 10.21
N GLY A 118 -6.82 13.01 10.37
CA GLY A 118 -6.88 12.22 11.60
C GLY A 118 -8.16 11.40 11.78
N PHE A 119 -8.91 11.13 10.72
CA PHE A 119 -10.15 10.36 10.82
C PHE A 119 -9.90 8.93 11.33
N THR A 120 -8.87 8.27 10.80
CA THR A 120 -8.45 6.93 11.26
C THR A 120 -7.87 7.01 12.66
N THR A 121 -7.08 8.04 12.95
CA THR A 121 -6.51 8.27 14.28
C THR A 121 -7.57 8.39 15.37
N LEU A 122 -8.74 8.99 15.08
CA LEU A 122 -9.87 9.02 16.01
C LEU A 122 -10.34 7.61 16.43
N GLY A 123 -10.23 6.62 15.55
CA GLY A 123 -10.46 5.22 15.89
C GLY A 123 -9.35 4.65 16.76
N ILE A 124 -8.09 4.95 16.43
CA ILE A 124 -6.91 4.45 17.14
C ILE A 124 -6.90 4.93 18.60
N VAL A 125 -7.18 6.23 18.86
CA VAL A 125 -7.13 6.81 20.22
C VAL A 125 -8.28 6.35 21.12
N LYS A 126 -9.25 5.59 20.61
CA LYS A 126 -10.23 4.86 21.44
C LYS A 126 -9.54 3.74 22.24
N HIS A 127 -8.46 3.20 21.71
CA HIS A 127 -7.75 2.01 22.22
C HIS A 127 -6.35 2.31 22.77
N VAL A 128 -5.67 3.32 22.21
CA VAL A 128 -4.29 3.70 22.53
C VAL A 128 -4.28 5.14 23.06
N ASP A 129 -3.46 5.45 24.04
CA ASP A 129 -3.32 6.82 24.54
C ASP A 129 -2.77 7.74 23.45
N ALA A 130 -3.39 8.90 23.25
CA ALA A 130 -3.08 9.82 22.17
C ALA A 130 -1.60 10.26 22.15
N LYS A 131 -0.96 10.40 23.32
CA LYS A 131 0.48 10.73 23.47
C LYS A 131 1.41 9.69 22.82
N ASN A 132 0.93 8.44 22.65
CA ASN A 132 1.68 7.33 22.06
C ASN A 132 1.41 7.19 20.54
N VAL A 133 0.54 8.01 19.98
CA VAL A 133 0.16 7.98 18.57
C VAL A 133 0.84 9.10 17.80
N THR A 134 1.46 8.76 16.69
CA THR A 134 2.02 9.74 15.75
C THR A 134 1.25 9.71 14.45
N ILE A 135 0.72 10.87 14.03
CA ILE A 135 0.10 11.07 12.73
C ILE A 135 1.17 11.61 11.78
N LEU A 136 1.37 10.95 10.65
CA LEU A 136 2.24 11.39 9.59
C LEU A 136 1.46 11.54 8.29
N ASP A 137 1.60 12.67 7.62
CA ASP A 137 1.02 12.90 6.30
C ASP A 137 1.88 13.90 5.51
N GLN A 138 1.84 13.83 4.19
CA GLN A 138 2.56 14.77 3.33
C GLN A 138 1.84 16.13 3.16
N SER A 139 0.56 16.22 3.56
CA SER A 139 -0.28 17.40 3.36
C SER A 139 -0.38 18.24 4.64
N PRO A 140 0.31 19.39 4.75
CA PRO A 140 0.21 20.27 5.90
C PRO A 140 -1.21 20.80 6.11
N HIS A 141 -2.01 20.91 5.05
CA HIS A 141 -3.41 21.33 5.13
C HIS A 141 -4.30 20.30 5.84
N GLN A 142 -4.09 19.01 5.58
CA GLN A 142 -4.80 17.95 6.28
C GLN A 142 -4.36 17.85 7.74
N LEU A 143 -3.07 17.91 7.98
CA LEU A 143 -2.51 17.90 9.35
C LEU A 143 -3.00 19.08 10.18
N ALA A 144 -3.18 20.27 9.58
CA ALA A 144 -3.77 21.42 10.26
C ALA A 144 -5.18 21.14 10.77
N LYS A 145 -5.98 20.36 10.03
CA LYS A 145 -7.31 19.93 10.47
C LYS A 145 -7.24 18.87 11.57
N ALA A 146 -6.31 17.93 11.48
CA ALA A 146 -6.07 16.96 12.55
C ALA A 146 -5.75 17.65 13.88
N LYS A 147 -4.89 18.68 13.86
CA LYS A 147 -4.52 19.49 15.04
C LYS A 147 -5.70 20.18 15.74
N GLN A 148 -6.78 20.46 15.01
CA GLN A 148 -7.97 21.11 15.57
C GLN A 148 -8.88 20.15 16.35
N LYS A 149 -8.73 18.84 16.16
CA LYS A 149 -9.58 17.82 16.79
C LYS A 149 -9.15 17.57 18.22
N LYS A 150 -10.05 17.83 19.17
CA LYS A 150 -9.78 17.70 20.64
C LYS A 150 -9.16 16.35 21.03
N PRO A 151 -9.66 15.17 20.55
CA PRO A 151 -9.09 13.88 20.93
C PRO A 151 -7.65 13.65 20.45
N LEU A 152 -7.18 14.44 19.47
CA LEU A 152 -5.87 14.29 18.84
C LEU A 152 -4.82 15.29 19.36
N LYS A 153 -5.18 16.11 20.37
CA LYS A 153 -4.28 17.19 20.87
C LYS A 153 -2.94 16.69 21.41
N GLU A 154 -2.93 15.50 21.99
CA GLU A 154 -1.71 14.90 22.54
C GLU A 154 -0.95 14.05 21.52
N CYS A 155 -1.54 13.80 20.34
CA CYS A 155 -0.84 13.08 19.29
C CYS A 155 0.32 13.91 18.74
N LYS A 156 1.43 13.21 18.44
CA LYS A 156 2.50 13.80 17.65
C LYS A 156 2.04 13.90 16.19
N ILE A 157 2.09 15.11 15.62
CA ILE A 157 1.64 15.35 14.24
C ILE A 157 2.82 15.90 13.44
N ILE A 158 3.25 15.16 12.43
CA ILE A 158 4.44 15.48 11.61
C ILE A 158 4.14 15.40 10.12
N GLU A 159 4.77 16.27 9.36
CA GLU A 159 4.80 16.17 7.91
C GLU A 159 5.86 15.16 7.49
N GLY A 160 5.54 14.28 6.54
CA GLY A 160 6.46 13.26 6.09
C GLY A 160 5.94 12.41 4.94
N ASP A 161 6.84 11.57 4.45
CA ASP A 161 6.63 10.69 3.31
C ASP A 161 6.47 9.25 3.77
N ALA A 162 5.41 8.57 3.33
CA ALA A 162 5.16 7.16 3.62
C ALA A 162 6.24 6.23 3.04
N GLU A 163 6.92 6.68 1.97
CA GLU A 163 7.98 5.93 1.30
C GLU A 163 9.39 6.23 1.85
N ASP A 164 9.48 7.13 2.85
CA ASP A 164 10.74 7.53 3.50
C ASP A 164 10.43 8.06 4.90
N LEU A 165 10.17 7.15 5.83
CA LEU A 165 9.67 7.48 7.15
C LEU A 165 10.78 8.04 8.06
N PRO A 166 10.56 9.20 8.73
CA PRO A 166 11.55 9.83 9.59
C PRO A 166 11.61 9.17 10.98
N PHE A 167 11.57 7.85 11.02
CA PHE A 167 11.67 7.06 12.25
C PHE A 167 12.81 6.06 12.15
N PRO A 168 13.45 5.71 13.27
CA PRO A 168 14.46 4.65 13.27
C PRO A 168 13.83 3.28 12.99
N THR A 169 14.67 2.34 12.59
CA THR A 169 14.33 0.93 12.51
C THR A 169 13.90 0.40 13.87
N ASP A 170 12.92 -0.51 13.93
CA ASP A 170 12.41 -1.15 15.16
C ASP A 170 11.81 -0.14 16.18
N TYR A 171 11.08 0.85 15.71
CA TYR A 171 10.55 1.96 16.51
C TYR A 171 9.14 1.72 17.07
N ALA A 172 8.20 1.25 16.26
CA ALA A 172 6.77 1.22 16.57
C ALA A 172 6.24 -0.19 16.85
N ASP A 173 5.22 -0.29 17.71
CA ASP A 173 4.52 -1.54 17.98
C ASP A 173 3.46 -1.82 16.91
N ARG A 174 2.85 -0.75 16.36
CA ARG A 174 1.84 -0.83 15.30
C ARG A 174 2.09 0.23 14.24
N TYR A 175 1.86 -0.17 13.00
CA TYR A 175 1.82 0.69 11.83
C TYR A 175 0.42 0.60 11.24
N VAL A 176 -0.25 1.72 11.08
CA VAL A 176 -1.57 1.82 10.46
C VAL A 176 -1.47 2.78 9.29
N SER A 177 -2.11 2.45 8.18
CA SER A 177 -2.31 3.36 7.06
C SER A 177 -3.66 3.10 6.44
N ALA A 178 -4.51 4.11 6.33
CA ALA A 178 -5.87 3.96 5.80
C ALA A 178 -6.18 5.02 4.75
N GLY A 179 -6.61 4.58 3.56
CA GLY A 179 -6.98 5.48 2.46
C GLY A 179 -5.80 6.31 1.95
N SER A 180 -4.60 5.75 1.95
CA SER A 180 -3.36 6.44 1.59
C SER A 180 -2.54 5.71 0.53
N ILE A 181 -2.48 4.37 0.58
CA ILE A 181 -1.65 3.55 -0.33
C ILE A 181 -1.98 3.77 -1.81
N GLU A 182 -3.21 4.11 -2.12
CA GLU A 182 -3.69 4.42 -3.47
C GLU A 182 -3.01 5.63 -4.11
N TYR A 183 -2.39 6.46 -3.28
CA TYR A 183 -1.69 7.68 -3.70
C TYR A 183 -0.17 7.55 -3.67
N TRP A 184 0.36 6.43 -3.19
CA TRP A 184 1.80 6.24 -3.16
C TRP A 184 2.33 5.95 -4.57
N PRO A 185 3.35 6.66 -5.04
CA PRO A 185 4.02 6.37 -6.32
C PRO A 185 4.60 4.96 -6.37
N ASP A 186 5.18 4.49 -5.26
CA ASP A 186 5.77 3.16 -5.09
C ASP A 186 5.22 2.48 -3.81
N PRO A 187 4.03 1.83 -3.88
CA PRO A 187 3.44 1.14 -2.72
C PRO A 187 4.37 0.10 -2.08
N GLN A 188 5.17 -0.59 -2.90
CA GLN A 188 6.12 -1.58 -2.39
C GLN A 188 7.18 -0.93 -1.48
N ARG A 189 7.59 0.30 -1.79
CA ARG A 189 8.53 1.07 -0.96
C ARG A 189 7.88 1.48 0.36
N GLY A 190 6.65 1.97 0.34
CA GLY A 190 5.92 2.30 1.57
C GLY A 190 5.72 1.08 2.47
N ILE A 191 5.39 -0.09 1.92
CA ILE A 191 5.29 -1.34 2.69
C ILE A 191 6.66 -1.78 3.25
N LYS A 192 7.74 -1.56 2.50
CA LYS A 192 9.11 -1.78 2.98
C LYS A 192 9.43 -0.90 4.19
N GLU A 193 9.07 0.38 4.15
CA GLU A 193 9.24 1.32 5.25
C GLU A 193 8.39 0.93 6.48
N ALA A 194 7.14 0.48 6.26
CA ALA A 194 6.30 -0.06 7.31
C ALA A 194 6.97 -1.23 8.05
N TYR A 195 7.62 -2.14 7.29
CA TYR A 195 8.40 -3.23 7.89
C TYR A 195 9.58 -2.69 8.70
N ARG A 196 10.36 -1.76 8.13
CA ARG A 196 11.56 -1.22 8.77
C ARG A 196 11.25 -0.62 10.13
N VAL A 197 10.24 0.25 10.20
CA VAL A 197 9.91 1.00 11.42
C VAL A 197 9.22 0.18 12.50
N LEU A 198 8.66 -0.98 12.17
CA LEU A 198 8.04 -1.84 13.17
C LEU A 198 9.10 -2.58 14.01
N LYS A 199 8.82 -2.76 15.30
CA LYS A 199 9.56 -3.68 16.17
C LYS A 199 9.33 -5.13 15.78
N ILE A 200 10.19 -6.04 16.22
CA ILE A 200 9.94 -7.49 16.13
C ILE A 200 8.61 -7.82 16.80
N GLY A 201 7.78 -8.64 16.15
CA GLY A 201 6.41 -8.92 16.60
C GLY A 201 5.42 -7.78 16.38
N GLY A 202 5.89 -6.61 15.92
CA GLY A 202 5.05 -5.48 15.55
C GLY A 202 4.19 -5.80 14.32
N LYS A 203 3.02 -5.18 14.23
CA LYS A 203 2.02 -5.47 13.19
C LYS A 203 1.75 -4.25 12.32
N ALA A 204 1.82 -4.44 11.00
CA ALA A 204 1.30 -3.47 10.04
C ALA A 204 -0.18 -3.75 9.75
N CYS A 205 -0.96 -2.70 9.57
CA CYS A 205 -2.34 -2.74 9.11
C CYS A 205 -2.51 -1.68 8.03
N VAL A 206 -2.68 -2.11 6.79
CA VAL A 206 -2.91 -1.23 5.64
C VAL A 206 -4.33 -1.43 5.15
N ILE A 207 -5.07 -0.33 5.10
CA ILE A 207 -6.48 -0.29 4.71
C ILE A 207 -6.58 0.53 3.43
N GLY A 208 -7.14 -0.07 2.38
CA GLY A 208 -7.22 0.60 1.09
C GLY A 208 -8.26 0.00 0.16
N PRO A 209 -8.43 0.61 -1.03
CA PRO A 209 -9.41 0.17 -2.01
C PRO A 209 -8.99 -1.15 -2.66
N VAL A 210 -9.96 -1.86 -3.22
CA VAL A 210 -9.72 -3.10 -3.99
C VAL A 210 -10.16 -2.90 -5.42
N TYR A 211 -9.39 -3.41 -6.37
CA TYR A 211 -9.69 -3.32 -7.79
C TYR A 211 -11.05 -3.96 -8.12
N PRO A 212 -11.97 -3.22 -8.72
CA PRO A 212 -13.32 -3.70 -8.96
C PRO A 212 -13.37 -4.79 -10.03
N THR A 213 -14.44 -5.59 -10.01
CA THR A 213 -14.66 -6.66 -11.00
C THR A 213 -15.57 -6.24 -12.15
N PHE A 214 -16.38 -5.18 -11.98
CA PHE A 214 -17.27 -4.66 -13.01
C PHE A 214 -16.54 -3.74 -13.99
N TRP A 215 -16.77 -3.90 -15.29
CA TRP A 215 -16.00 -3.23 -16.35
C TRP A 215 -16.02 -1.69 -16.26
N LEU A 216 -17.20 -1.09 -15.97
CA LEU A 216 -17.32 0.36 -15.84
C LEU A 216 -16.58 0.90 -14.61
N SER A 217 -16.66 0.17 -13.49
CA SER A 217 -15.90 0.51 -12.29
C SER A 217 -14.39 0.40 -12.51
N ARG A 218 -13.96 -0.59 -13.33
CA ARG A 218 -12.54 -0.72 -13.74
C ARG A 218 -12.07 0.48 -14.54
N PHE A 219 -12.87 0.91 -15.51
CA PHE A 219 -12.55 2.09 -16.33
C PHE A 219 -12.30 3.32 -15.45
N PHE A 220 -13.19 3.61 -14.49
CA PHE A 220 -13.02 4.73 -13.59
C PHE A 220 -11.88 4.52 -12.57
N ALA A 221 -11.69 3.32 -12.07
CA ALA A 221 -10.57 3.00 -11.19
C ALA A 221 -9.22 3.26 -11.88
N ASP A 222 -9.08 2.80 -13.13
CA ASP A 222 -7.86 2.98 -13.90
C ASP A 222 -7.59 4.45 -14.25
N ALA A 223 -8.65 5.24 -14.39
CA ALA A 223 -8.55 6.67 -14.70
C ALA A 223 -8.19 7.52 -13.47
N TRP A 224 -8.46 7.05 -12.24
CA TRP A 224 -8.36 7.89 -11.05
C TRP A 224 -7.06 7.66 -10.27
N MET A 225 -6.99 6.57 -9.51
CA MET A 225 -5.91 6.30 -8.55
C MET A 225 -5.51 4.83 -8.60
N LEU A 226 -4.59 4.42 -7.74
CA LEU A 226 -4.26 3.01 -7.62
C LEU A 226 -5.38 2.25 -6.88
N PHE A 227 -5.99 1.29 -7.56
CA PHE A 227 -6.83 0.27 -6.94
C PHE A 227 -6.07 -1.06 -7.02
N PRO A 228 -5.37 -1.48 -5.96
CA PRO A 228 -4.66 -2.75 -5.98
C PRO A 228 -5.63 -3.93 -6.01
N LYS A 229 -5.19 -5.03 -6.59
CA LYS A 229 -5.85 -6.32 -6.37
C LYS A 229 -5.49 -6.86 -4.99
N GLU A 230 -6.30 -7.74 -4.45
CA GLU A 230 -6.05 -8.39 -3.15
C GLU A 230 -4.70 -9.13 -3.14
N GLU A 231 -4.36 -9.78 -4.26
CA GLU A 231 -3.10 -10.49 -4.44
C GLU A 231 -1.89 -9.55 -4.42
N GLU A 232 -2.02 -8.33 -4.96
CA GLU A 232 -0.93 -7.32 -4.96
C GLU A 232 -0.60 -6.89 -3.52
N TYR A 233 -1.61 -6.63 -2.67
CA TYR A 233 -1.37 -6.34 -1.25
C TYR A 233 -0.59 -7.47 -0.56
N ILE A 234 -1.05 -8.71 -0.74
CA ILE A 234 -0.41 -9.89 -0.15
C ILE A 234 1.03 -10.03 -0.65
N GLU A 235 1.27 -9.80 -1.94
CA GLU A 235 2.59 -9.88 -2.55
C GLU A 235 3.53 -8.81 -2.01
N TRP A 236 3.09 -7.56 -1.87
CA TRP A 236 3.89 -6.48 -1.30
C TRP A 236 4.33 -6.77 0.13
N PHE A 237 3.41 -7.28 0.95
CA PHE A 237 3.74 -7.67 2.32
C PHE A 237 4.73 -8.84 2.35
N LYS A 238 4.53 -9.87 1.52
CA LYS A 238 5.46 -11.03 1.42
C LYS A 238 6.85 -10.58 0.99
N LYS A 239 6.96 -9.76 -0.05
CA LYS A 239 8.24 -9.24 -0.55
C LYS A 239 8.95 -8.38 0.50
N ALA A 240 8.23 -7.60 1.27
CA ALA A 240 8.81 -6.81 2.36
C ALA A 240 9.31 -7.66 3.54
N GLY A 241 8.92 -8.95 3.62
CA GLY A 241 9.37 -9.87 4.66
C GLY A 241 8.37 -10.16 5.76
N PHE A 242 7.16 -9.61 5.70
CA PHE A 242 6.10 -9.86 6.67
C PHE A 242 5.68 -11.34 6.69
N LYS A 243 5.26 -11.82 7.87
CA LYS A 243 4.64 -13.13 8.09
C LYS A 243 3.21 -12.96 8.61
N ASP A 244 2.47 -14.07 8.73
CA ASP A 244 1.08 -14.09 9.22
C ASP A 244 0.19 -13.07 8.51
N ILE A 245 0.35 -13.00 7.18
CA ILE A 245 -0.37 -12.03 6.35
C ILE A 245 -1.83 -12.44 6.26
N LYS A 246 -2.72 -11.52 6.66
CA LYS A 246 -4.17 -11.71 6.60
C LYS A 246 -4.80 -10.58 5.83
N LEU A 247 -5.82 -10.89 5.05
CA LEU A 247 -6.63 -9.92 4.34
C LEU A 247 -8.09 -10.08 4.76
N LYS A 248 -8.72 -9.00 5.20
CA LYS A 248 -10.13 -8.91 5.55
C LYS A 248 -10.80 -7.89 4.65
N ARG A 249 -11.82 -8.30 3.89
CA ARG A 249 -12.66 -7.34 3.14
C ARG A 249 -13.51 -6.54 4.12
N ILE A 250 -13.59 -5.24 3.89
CA ILE A 250 -14.36 -4.29 4.68
C ILE A 250 -15.45 -3.64 3.82
N GLY A 251 -16.44 -3.11 4.48
CA GLY A 251 -17.54 -2.41 3.82
C GLY A 251 -18.61 -2.01 4.82
N PRO A 252 -19.56 -1.14 4.43
CA PRO A 252 -20.64 -0.78 5.31
C PRO A 252 -21.47 -2.02 5.69
N LYS A 253 -22.10 -1.99 6.88
CA LYS A 253 -22.89 -3.13 7.42
C LYS A 253 -23.96 -3.63 6.45
N TRP A 254 -24.54 -2.71 5.68
CA TRP A 254 -25.56 -2.99 4.66
C TRP A 254 -24.98 -3.54 3.34
N TYR A 255 -23.66 -3.50 3.16
CA TYR A 255 -23.01 -3.88 1.91
C TYR A 255 -21.59 -4.42 2.13
N ARG A 256 -21.48 -5.55 2.80
CA ARG A 256 -20.17 -6.15 3.10
C ARG A 256 -19.64 -6.96 1.93
N GLY A 257 -18.47 -6.58 1.46
CA GLY A 257 -17.65 -7.36 0.54
C GLY A 257 -18.34 -7.67 -0.79
N VAL A 258 -19.02 -6.73 -1.38
CA VAL A 258 -19.97 -7.00 -2.41
C VAL A 258 -19.39 -7.39 -3.73
N ARG A 259 -19.86 -8.51 -4.18
CA ARG A 259 -19.56 -9.10 -5.49
C ARG A 259 -20.64 -8.83 -6.53
N ARG A 260 -21.86 -8.54 -6.11
CA ARG A 260 -23.04 -8.41 -6.98
C ARG A 260 -22.89 -7.32 -8.04
N HIS A 261 -22.22 -6.22 -7.72
CA HIS A 261 -21.99 -5.10 -8.64
C HIS A 261 -20.50 -4.93 -9.00
N GLY A 262 -19.68 -5.93 -8.68
CA GLY A 262 -18.25 -5.89 -8.97
C GLY A 262 -17.44 -4.86 -8.19
N LEU A 263 -18.06 -4.19 -7.21
CA LEU A 263 -17.39 -3.24 -6.35
C LEU A 263 -17.06 -3.89 -5.00
N ILE A 264 -15.81 -3.77 -4.58
CA ILE A 264 -15.34 -4.12 -3.25
C ILE A 264 -14.95 -2.80 -2.58
N MET A 265 -15.60 -2.47 -1.46
CA MET A 265 -15.41 -1.16 -0.81
C MET A 265 -13.99 -0.95 -0.31
N GLY A 266 -13.34 -2.02 0.16
CA GLY A 266 -11.95 -1.99 0.57
C GLY A 266 -11.52 -3.28 1.24
N CYS A 267 -10.27 -3.31 1.64
CA CYS A 267 -9.71 -4.37 2.47
C CYS A 267 -8.79 -3.81 3.55
N SER A 268 -8.65 -4.56 4.63
CA SER A 268 -7.65 -4.39 5.67
C SER A 268 -6.65 -5.54 5.55
N VAL A 269 -5.38 -5.22 5.31
CA VAL A 269 -4.30 -6.19 5.17
C VAL A 269 -3.33 -6.04 6.31
N THR A 270 -3.07 -7.12 7.02
CA THR A 270 -2.13 -7.12 8.14
C THR A 270 -0.99 -8.09 7.91
N GLY A 271 0.15 -7.81 8.53
CA GLY A 271 1.31 -8.69 8.58
C GLY A 271 2.15 -8.39 9.80
N VAL A 272 2.85 -9.40 10.30
CA VAL A 272 3.72 -9.32 11.49
C VAL A 272 5.17 -9.30 11.05
N LYS A 273 5.97 -8.40 11.65
CA LYS A 273 7.43 -8.37 11.47
C LYS A 273 8.08 -9.52 12.25
N PRO A 274 8.70 -10.50 11.56
CA PRO A 274 9.24 -11.68 12.25
C PRO A 274 10.65 -11.46 12.83
N LEU A 275 11.42 -10.52 12.27
CA LEU A 275 12.83 -10.32 12.59
C LEU A 275 13.12 -8.83 12.77
N SER A 276 14.02 -8.50 13.70
CA SER A 276 14.54 -7.15 13.90
C SER A 276 15.37 -6.68 12.69
N GLY A 277 15.45 -5.38 12.49
CA GLY A 277 16.23 -4.76 11.42
C GLY A 277 15.41 -4.38 10.19
N ASP A 278 16.11 -4.13 9.11
CA ASP A 278 15.52 -3.67 7.86
C ASP A 278 14.80 -4.79 7.09
N SER A 279 13.93 -4.38 6.17
CA SER A 279 13.29 -5.30 5.23
C SER A 279 14.33 -6.00 4.36
N PRO A 280 14.17 -7.31 4.09
CA PRO A 280 15.05 -8.04 3.18
C PRO A 280 14.94 -7.55 1.72
N LEU A 281 13.90 -6.78 1.42
CA LEU A 281 13.64 -6.29 0.07
C LEU A 281 14.61 -5.16 -0.30
N LYS A 282 15.36 -5.35 -1.39
CA LYS A 282 16.17 -4.29 -2.01
C LYS A 282 15.38 -3.67 -3.15
N LEU A 283 15.25 -2.36 -3.14
CA LEU A 283 14.58 -1.57 -4.18
C LEU A 283 15.60 -0.64 -4.85
N GLY A 284 15.37 -0.38 -6.14
CA GLY A 284 16.10 0.64 -6.89
C GLY A 284 15.80 2.07 -6.43
N PRO A 285 16.24 3.11 -7.18
CA PRO A 285 15.96 4.51 -6.87
C PRO A 285 14.45 4.80 -6.84
N LYS A 286 14.06 5.87 -6.15
CA LYS A 286 12.66 6.30 -6.08
C LYS A 286 12.14 6.62 -7.48
N VAL A 287 10.89 6.21 -7.77
CA VAL A 287 10.26 6.45 -9.08
C VAL A 287 10.15 7.95 -9.40
N GLU A 288 9.95 8.81 -8.41
CA GLU A 288 9.91 10.26 -8.56
C GLU A 288 11.25 10.87 -8.99
N ASP A 289 12.36 10.28 -8.57
CA ASP A 289 13.70 10.74 -8.92
C ASP A 289 14.03 10.51 -10.40
N VAL A 290 13.27 9.64 -11.06
CA VAL A 290 13.52 9.20 -12.44
C VAL A 290 12.54 9.81 -13.44
N LYS A 291 11.36 10.30 -13.02
CA LYS A 291 10.31 10.82 -13.92
C LYS A 291 10.42 12.32 -14.15
N LYS A 292 10.26 12.72 -15.42
CA LYS A 292 10.17 14.13 -15.81
C LYS A 292 8.92 14.79 -15.25
N PRO A 293 8.95 16.13 -14.96
CA PRO A 293 7.77 16.89 -14.56
C PRO A 293 6.62 16.74 -15.56
N VAL A 294 5.39 16.64 -15.06
CA VAL A 294 4.20 16.51 -15.91
C VAL A 294 3.83 17.85 -16.51
N ASN A 295 3.47 17.84 -17.81
CA ASN A 295 2.96 19.02 -18.50
C ASN A 295 1.67 19.52 -17.80
N PRO A 296 1.50 20.84 -17.54
CA PRO A 296 0.32 21.39 -16.86
C PRO A 296 -1.02 21.03 -17.53
N PHE A 297 -1.07 20.95 -18.84
CA PHE A 297 -2.29 20.53 -19.56
C PHE A 297 -2.63 19.06 -19.34
N VAL A 298 -1.62 18.20 -19.32
CA VAL A 298 -1.78 16.78 -18.99
C VAL A 298 -2.24 16.65 -17.54
N PHE A 299 -1.68 17.42 -16.61
CA PHE A 299 -2.13 17.46 -15.23
C PHE A 299 -3.60 17.88 -15.11
N LEU A 300 -4.01 18.96 -15.78
CA LEU A 300 -5.40 19.44 -15.75
C LEU A 300 -6.38 18.40 -16.32
N SER A 301 -6.05 17.77 -17.46
CA SER A 301 -6.88 16.72 -18.04
C SER A 301 -7.05 15.52 -17.13
N ARG A 302 -5.98 15.11 -16.46
CA ARG A 302 -6.02 14.03 -15.45
C ARG A 302 -6.85 14.45 -14.24
N PHE A 303 -6.73 15.70 -13.79
CA PHE A 303 -7.52 16.22 -12.67
C PHE A 303 -9.02 16.15 -12.96
N ILE A 304 -9.45 16.59 -14.14
CA ILE A 304 -10.86 16.54 -14.55
C ILE A 304 -11.36 15.09 -14.61
N LEU A 305 -10.59 14.20 -15.26
CA LEU A 305 -10.96 12.79 -15.36
C LEU A 305 -11.02 12.12 -13.97
N GLY A 306 -10.07 12.42 -13.10
CA GLY A 306 -10.05 11.94 -11.73
C GLY A 306 -11.24 12.43 -10.91
N ALA A 307 -11.64 13.71 -11.07
CA ALA A 307 -12.82 14.26 -10.41
C ALA A 307 -14.12 13.56 -10.88
N ILE A 308 -14.23 13.28 -12.17
CA ILE A 308 -15.36 12.51 -12.73
C ILE A 308 -15.36 11.08 -12.15
N ALA A 309 -14.21 10.42 -12.11
CA ALA A 309 -14.07 9.08 -11.55
C ALA A 309 -14.41 9.04 -10.06
N ALA A 310 -13.92 10.01 -9.29
CA ALA A 310 -14.26 10.14 -7.86
C ALA A 310 -15.77 10.30 -7.65
N THR A 311 -16.43 11.12 -8.47
CA THR A 311 -17.89 11.28 -8.44
C THR A 311 -18.61 9.96 -8.69
N TYR A 312 -18.17 9.17 -9.67
CA TYR A 312 -18.70 7.83 -9.91
C TYR A 312 -18.62 6.94 -8.66
N PHE A 313 -17.44 6.87 -8.02
CA PHE A 313 -17.24 6.04 -6.84
C PHE A 313 -18.01 6.52 -5.59
N VAL A 314 -18.40 7.79 -5.52
CA VAL A 314 -19.31 8.30 -4.48
C VAL A 314 -20.76 7.97 -4.80
N LEU A 315 -21.17 8.08 -6.05
CA LEU A 315 -22.56 7.85 -6.45
C LEU A 315 -22.95 6.36 -6.43
N VAL A 316 -22.02 5.45 -6.75
CA VAL A 316 -22.31 4.01 -6.77
C VAL A 316 -22.76 3.47 -5.40
N PRO A 317 -22.06 3.72 -4.28
CA PRO A 317 -22.55 3.33 -2.96
C PRO A 317 -23.93 3.89 -2.62
N ILE A 318 -24.20 5.14 -2.96
CA ILE A 318 -25.50 5.77 -2.74
C ILE A 318 -26.60 5.05 -3.53
N TYR A 319 -26.37 4.81 -4.81
CA TYR A 319 -27.28 4.02 -5.67
C TYR A 319 -27.55 2.65 -5.07
N MET A 320 -26.52 1.99 -4.59
CA MET A 320 -26.64 0.65 -4.04
C MET A 320 -27.36 0.63 -2.70
N TRP A 321 -27.19 1.67 -1.87
CA TRP A 321 -27.96 1.83 -0.64
C TRP A 321 -29.45 1.96 -0.94
N PHE A 322 -29.85 2.76 -1.93
CA PHE A 322 -31.23 2.87 -2.38
C PHE A 322 -31.76 1.53 -2.91
N LYS A 323 -30.98 0.85 -3.73
CA LYS A 323 -31.36 -0.44 -4.30
C LYS A 323 -31.60 -1.51 -3.24
N ASP A 324 -30.75 -1.58 -2.22
CA ASP A 324 -30.93 -2.52 -1.10
C ASP A 324 -32.18 -2.23 -0.24
N LYS A 325 -32.69 -1.00 -0.31
CA LYS A 325 -33.96 -0.62 0.34
C LYS A 325 -35.19 -1.03 -0.47
N ILE A 326 -35.08 -1.01 -1.79
CA ILE A 326 -36.21 -1.23 -2.71
C ILE A 326 -36.33 -2.70 -3.09
N VAL A 327 -35.21 -3.41 -3.24
CA VAL A 327 -35.18 -4.81 -3.69
C VAL A 327 -35.18 -5.77 -2.51
N PRO A 328 -36.16 -6.69 -2.41
CA PRO A 328 -36.21 -7.69 -1.36
C PRO A 328 -34.92 -8.52 -1.29
N LYS A 329 -34.44 -8.80 -0.08
CA LYS A 329 -33.28 -9.66 0.16
C LYS A 329 -33.53 -11.05 -0.46
N GLY A 330 -32.65 -11.44 -1.37
CA GLY A 330 -32.70 -12.78 -2.00
C GLY A 330 -33.10 -12.79 -3.48
N MET A 331 -33.54 -11.69 -4.06
CA MET A 331 -33.73 -11.61 -5.51
C MET A 331 -32.39 -11.38 -6.21
N SER A 332 -32.04 -12.31 -7.11
CA SER A 332 -30.96 -12.09 -8.11
C SER A 332 -31.40 -11.01 -9.08
N ILE A 333 -30.57 -10.03 -9.28
CA ILE A 333 -30.72 -9.01 -10.32
C ILE A 333 -29.64 -9.25 -11.35
#